data_b71cee2b062e889e7165c47f8305283f
#
_entry.id   b71cee2b062e889e7165c47f8305283f
#
_cell.length_a   1.000
_cell.length_b   1.000
_cell.length_c   1.000
_cell.angle_alpha   90.00
_cell.angle_beta   90.00
_cell.angle_gamma   90.00
#
_symmetry.space_group_name_H-M   'P 1'
#
loop_
_entity.id
_entity.type
_entity.pdbx_description
1 polymer ?
#
loop_
_entity_poly.entity_id
_entity_poly.type
_entity_poly.pdbx_seq_one_letter_code
_entity_poly.pdbx_strand_id
1 'polypeptide(L)'
;MKILIDECLPDELNESVGAMGHECQTVRRAGYGSKKNGELLVLVEGRWDVLLTSDRNIKYQQNMTVRRVSILILRAKSNRMKDLLPLMPACAEALLLFNRAGW
;
A
#
# COMPACT_ATOMS: atom_id res chain seq x y z
N MET A 1 6.71 -9.59 3.09
CA MET A 1 5.93 -9.26 1.88
C MET A 1 6.51 -8.05 1.19
N LYS A 2 6.25 -7.91 -0.08
CA LYS A 2 6.63 -6.73 -0.84
C LYS A 2 5.49 -5.73 -0.84
N ILE A 3 5.72 -4.56 -0.27
CA ILE A 3 4.70 -3.53 -0.07
C ILE A 3 5.07 -2.29 -0.83
N LEU A 4 4.16 -1.84 -1.69
CA LEU A 4 4.33 -0.61 -2.44
C LEU A 4 3.46 0.46 -1.77
N ILE A 5 4.06 1.62 -1.48
CA ILE A 5 3.38 2.72 -0.81
C ILE A 5 3.00 3.79 -1.82
N ASP A 6 1.70 4.07 -1.92
CA ASP A 6 1.15 5.02 -2.89
C ASP A 6 1.68 6.44 -2.62
N GLU A 7 1.80 7.23 -3.67
CA GLU A 7 2.38 8.57 -3.58
C GLU A 7 1.51 9.58 -2.83
N CYS A 8 0.23 9.25 -2.56
CA CYS A 8 -0.61 10.09 -1.70
C CYS A 8 -0.17 10.03 -0.23
N LEU A 9 0.65 9.04 0.14
CA LEU A 9 1.17 8.88 1.49
C LEU A 9 2.59 9.47 1.57
N PRO A 10 3.01 9.93 2.77
CA PRO A 10 4.34 10.50 2.92
C PRO A 10 5.45 9.46 2.78
N ASP A 11 6.58 9.87 2.26
CA ASP A 11 7.74 8.97 2.07
C ASP A 11 8.24 8.38 3.39
N GLU A 12 8.09 9.09 4.50
CA GLU A 12 8.51 8.64 5.82
C GLU A 12 7.79 7.35 6.24
N LEU A 13 6.61 7.10 5.68
CA LEU A 13 5.86 5.89 6.00
C LEU A 13 6.62 4.63 5.57
N ASN A 14 7.47 4.75 4.56
CA ASN A 14 8.29 3.65 4.09
C ASN A 14 9.17 3.08 5.21
N GLU A 15 9.70 3.93 6.07
CA GLU A 15 10.51 3.49 7.21
C GLU A 15 9.67 2.79 8.25
N SER A 16 8.49 3.33 8.55
CA SER A 16 7.60 2.74 9.55
C SER A 16 7.13 1.34 9.16
N VAL A 17 6.75 1.16 7.91
CA VAL A 17 6.29 -0.14 7.42
C VAL A 17 7.47 -1.09 7.23
N GLY A 18 8.60 -0.58 6.78
CA GLY A 18 9.82 -1.39 6.66
C GLY A 18 10.30 -1.94 7.99
N ALA A 19 10.12 -1.18 9.07
CA ALA A 19 10.50 -1.61 10.41
C ALA A 19 9.67 -2.81 10.90
N MET A 20 8.55 -3.11 10.25
CA MET A 20 7.75 -4.29 10.56
C MET A 20 8.32 -5.57 9.94
N GLY A 21 9.42 -5.47 9.19
CA GLY A 21 10.07 -6.61 8.58
C GLY A 21 9.67 -6.87 7.13
N HIS A 22 9.03 -5.92 6.48
CA HIS A 22 8.60 -6.05 5.08
C HIS A 22 9.55 -5.32 4.14
N GLU A 23 9.62 -5.78 2.89
CA GLU A 23 10.31 -5.07 1.83
C GLU A 23 9.37 -3.99 1.30
N CYS A 24 9.73 -2.74 1.48
CA CYS A 24 8.87 -1.59 1.15
C CYS A 24 9.54 -0.67 0.15
N GLN A 25 8.73 -0.08 -0.71
CA GLN A 25 9.18 0.98 -1.60
C GLN A 25 8.01 1.92 -1.86
N THR A 26 8.31 3.18 -2.12
CA THR A 26 7.29 4.14 -2.54
C THR A 26 7.08 4.04 -4.04
N VAL A 27 5.87 4.39 -4.48
CA VAL A 27 5.52 4.43 -5.90
C VAL A 27 6.50 5.31 -6.67
N ARG A 28 6.86 6.45 -6.11
CA ARG A 28 7.78 7.39 -6.73
C ARG A 28 9.16 6.77 -6.95
N ARG A 29 9.71 6.15 -5.90
CA ARG A 29 11.05 5.55 -5.97
C ARG A 29 11.09 4.30 -6.84
N ALA A 30 9.97 3.59 -6.94
CA ALA A 30 9.88 2.42 -7.80
C ALA A 30 9.72 2.76 -9.27
N GLY A 31 9.60 4.05 -9.59
CA GLY A 31 9.48 4.49 -10.98
C GLY A 31 8.05 4.54 -11.50
N TYR A 32 7.07 4.43 -10.63
CA TYR A 32 5.65 4.43 -11.01
C TYR A 32 4.96 5.76 -10.77
N GLY A 33 5.72 6.80 -10.44
CA GLY A 33 5.17 8.14 -10.25
C GLY A 33 4.42 8.60 -11.49
N SER A 34 3.39 9.41 -11.31
CA SER A 34 2.51 9.91 -12.36
C SER A 34 1.60 8.85 -12.99
N LYS A 35 1.65 7.61 -12.58
CA LYS A 35 0.72 6.59 -13.07
C LYS A 35 -0.62 6.71 -12.33
N LYS A 36 -1.71 6.60 -13.07
CA LYS A 36 -3.04 6.58 -12.47
C LYS A 36 -3.29 5.21 -11.85
N ASN A 37 -4.24 5.13 -10.92
CA ASN A 37 -4.49 3.91 -10.16
C ASN A 37 -4.72 2.68 -11.05
N GLY A 38 -5.42 2.83 -12.17
CA GLY A 38 -5.64 1.71 -13.08
C GLY A 38 -4.36 1.19 -13.69
N GLU A 39 -3.50 2.08 -14.18
CA GLU A 39 -2.21 1.72 -14.73
C GLU A 39 -1.29 1.18 -13.65
N LEU A 40 -1.34 1.77 -12.45
CA LEU A 40 -0.52 1.37 -11.34
C LEU A 40 -0.78 -0.08 -10.95
N LEU A 41 -2.05 -0.46 -10.81
CA LEU A 41 -2.42 -1.82 -10.42
C LEU A 41 -1.95 -2.86 -11.45
N VAL A 42 -2.02 -2.53 -12.73
CA VAL A 42 -1.51 -3.42 -13.78
C VAL A 42 -0.01 -3.61 -13.63
N LEU A 43 0.72 -2.52 -13.36
CA LEU A 43 2.17 -2.57 -13.25
C LEU A 43 2.65 -3.32 -12.01
N VAL A 44 1.92 -3.24 -10.90
CA VAL A 44 2.35 -3.84 -9.64
C VAL A 44 1.90 -5.29 -9.48
N GLU A 45 0.92 -5.72 -10.25
CA GLU A 45 0.43 -7.09 -10.17
C GLU A 45 1.56 -8.08 -10.48
N GLY A 46 1.76 -9.04 -9.58
CA GLY A 46 2.81 -10.04 -9.74
C GLY A 46 4.20 -9.59 -9.29
N ARG A 47 4.38 -8.32 -9.00
CA ARG A 47 5.66 -7.77 -8.52
C ARG A 47 5.60 -7.36 -7.07
N TRP A 48 4.43 -6.96 -6.61
CA TRP A 48 4.20 -6.49 -5.25
C TRP A 48 3.02 -7.24 -4.65
N ASP A 49 3.08 -7.47 -3.36
CA ASP A 49 2.03 -8.21 -2.66
C ASP A 49 0.90 -7.30 -2.19
N VAL A 50 1.25 -6.09 -1.79
CA VAL A 50 0.30 -5.14 -1.20
C VAL A 50 0.55 -3.74 -1.75
N LEU A 51 -0.52 -3.04 -2.08
CA LEU A 51 -0.48 -1.60 -2.33
C LEU A 51 -1.10 -0.92 -1.11
N LEU A 52 -0.30 -0.10 -0.42
CA LEU A 52 -0.73 0.67 0.74
C LEU A 52 -1.09 2.07 0.27
N THR A 53 -2.33 2.49 0.52
CA THR A 53 -2.85 3.77 0.02
C THR A 53 -3.83 4.39 1.00
N SER A 54 -4.14 5.65 0.80
CA SER A 54 -5.24 6.32 1.49
C SER A 54 -6.39 6.66 0.55
N ASP A 55 -6.30 6.30 -0.72
CA ASP A 55 -7.33 6.55 -1.72
C ASP A 55 -8.48 5.55 -1.55
N ARG A 56 -9.61 6.02 -1.04
CA ARG A 56 -10.78 5.19 -0.78
C ARG A 56 -11.47 4.70 -2.03
N ASN A 57 -11.22 5.34 -3.15
CA ASN A 57 -11.90 5.05 -4.41
C ASN A 57 -11.18 4.02 -5.27
N ILE A 58 -9.98 3.61 -4.89
CA ILE A 58 -9.16 2.76 -5.75
C ILE A 58 -9.86 1.44 -6.11
N LYS A 59 -10.59 0.85 -5.17
CA LYS A 59 -11.30 -0.41 -5.39
C LYS A 59 -12.48 -0.27 -6.35
N TYR A 60 -12.99 0.93 -6.55
CA TYR A 60 -14.11 1.19 -7.44
C TYR A 60 -13.67 1.52 -8.86
N GLN A 61 -12.39 1.80 -9.05
CA GLN A 61 -11.83 2.18 -10.35
C GLN A 61 -11.32 0.97 -11.11
N GLN A 62 -11.31 -0.20 -10.48
CA GLN A 62 -10.69 -1.40 -11.04
C GLN A 62 -11.59 -2.61 -10.91
N ASN A 63 -11.46 -3.50 -11.87
CA ASN A 63 -11.99 -4.85 -11.72
C ASN A 63 -10.98 -5.65 -10.90
N MET A 64 -11.29 -5.82 -9.62
CA MET A 64 -10.36 -6.44 -8.67
C MET A 64 -10.36 -7.97 -8.73
N THR A 65 -11.27 -8.58 -9.49
CA THR A 65 -11.42 -10.03 -9.48
C THR A 65 -10.21 -10.79 -10.04
N VAL A 66 -9.44 -10.12 -10.90
CA VAL A 66 -8.26 -10.74 -11.52
C VAL A 66 -6.94 -10.22 -10.97
N ARG A 67 -6.98 -9.39 -9.94
CA ARG A 67 -5.77 -8.80 -9.37
C ARG A 67 -5.20 -9.68 -8.26
N ARG A 68 -3.88 -9.85 -8.28
CA ARG A 68 -3.17 -10.63 -7.26
C ARG A 68 -2.52 -9.75 -6.20
N VAL A 69 -2.77 -8.46 -6.25
CA VAL A 69 -2.25 -7.52 -5.27
C VAL A 69 -3.37 -7.19 -4.29
N SER A 70 -3.04 -7.22 -3.00
CA SER A 70 -3.97 -6.79 -1.96
C SER A 70 -3.86 -5.29 -1.79
N ILE A 71 -4.99 -4.64 -1.53
CA ILE A 71 -5.02 -3.20 -1.31
C ILE A 71 -5.38 -2.94 0.14
N LEU A 72 -4.49 -2.24 0.85
CA LEU A 72 -4.72 -1.83 2.23
C LEU A 72 -4.92 -0.32 2.25
N ILE A 73 -6.10 0.11 2.68
CA ILE A 73 -6.46 1.52 2.69
C ILE A 73 -6.34 2.05 4.12
N LEU A 74 -5.49 3.06 4.30
CA LEU A 74 -5.35 3.75 5.58
C LEU A 74 -6.36 4.87 5.66
N ARG A 75 -7.23 4.83 6.67
CA ARG A 75 -8.24 5.85 6.91
C ARG A 75 -7.83 6.68 8.10
N ALA A 76 -7.16 7.77 7.83
CA ALA A 76 -6.75 8.72 8.86
C ALA A 76 -7.41 10.06 8.60
N LYS A 77 -7.27 10.97 9.56
CA LYS A 77 -7.78 12.33 9.46
C LYS A 77 -7.08 13.09 8.32
N SER A 78 -5.81 12.81 8.11
CA SER A 78 -5.03 13.38 7.01
C SER A 78 -3.96 12.39 6.60
N ASN A 79 -3.19 12.74 5.55
CA ASN A 79 -2.04 11.93 5.11
C ASN A 79 -0.73 12.35 5.78
N ARG A 80 -0.81 13.09 6.88
CA ARG A 80 0.37 13.49 7.65
C ARG A 80 0.79 12.35 8.57
N MET A 81 2.10 12.24 8.80
CA MET A 81 2.63 11.17 9.66
C MET A 81 1.99 11.16 11.05
N LYS A 82 1.71 12.32 11.63
CA LYS A 82 1.10 12.39 12.97
C LYS A 82 -0.27 11.70 13.02
N ASP A 83 -0.99 11.69 11.91
CA ASP A 83 -2.32 11.06 11.83
C ASP A 83 -2.23 9.61 11.36
N LEU A 84 -1.15 9.24 10.68
CA LEU A 84 -0.94 7.87 10.18
C LEU A 84 -0.26 6.97 11.21
N LEU A 85 0.65 7.51 12.02
CA LEU A 85 1.37 6.71 13.01
C LEU A 85 0.46 5.93 13.96
N PRO A 86 -0.65 6.51 14.47
CA PRO A 86 -1.56 5.75 15.34
C PRO A 86 -2.20 4.54 14.66
N LEU A 87 -2.19 4.48 13.33
CA LEU A 87 -2.75 3.36 12.59
C LEU A 87 -1.76 2.22 12.40
N MET A 88 -0.48 2.43 12.73
CA MET A 88 0.55 1.44 12.44
C MET A 88 0.34 0.09 13.15
N PRO A 89 -0.11 0.02 14.41
CA PRO A 89 -0.41 -1.28 15.02
C PRO A 89 -1.48 -2.06 14.24
N ALA A 90 -2.56 -1.40 13.84
CA ALA A 90 -3.61 -2.04 13.05
C ALA A 90 -3.12 -2.42 11.66
N CYS A 91 -2.26 -1.59 11.07
CA CYS A 91 -1.64 -1.87 9.78
C CYS A 91 -0.79 -3.14 9.86
N ALA A 92 0.02 -3.26 10.92
CA ALA A 92 0.85 -4.44 11.12
C ALA A 92 0.00 -5.71 11.24
N GLU A 93 -1.10 -5.65 11.97
CA GLU A 93 -2.03 -6.78 12.09
C GLU A 93 -2.65 -7.15 10.75
N ALA A 94 -3.08 -6.18 9.99
CA ALA A 94 -3.68 -6.43 8.67
C ALA A 94 -2.67 -7.11 7.73
N LEU A 95 -1.41 -6.67 7.76
CA LEU A 95 -0.36 -7.26 6.94
C LEU A 95 -0.07 -8.70 7.36
N LEU A 96 -0.14 -9.01 8.65
CA LEU A 96 0.00 -10.39 9.13
C LEU A 96 -1.11 -11.28 8.59
N LEU A 97 -2.33 -10.77 8.55
CA LEU A 97 -3.47 -11.52 8.01
C LEU A 97 -3.30 -11.80 6.52
N PHE A 98 -2.80 -10.85 5.75
CA PHE A 98 -2.52 -11.07 4.33
C PHE A 98 -1.48 -12.16 4.15
N ASN A 99 -0.42 -12.14 4.97
CA ASN A 99 0.64 -13.14 4.89
C ASN A 99 0.11 -14.55 5.22
N ARG A 100 -0.78 -14.67 6.20
CA ARG A 100 -1.39 -15.94 6.58
C ARG A 100 -2.33 -16.49 5.51
N ALA A 101 -2.86 -15.63 4.66
CA ALA A 101 -3.72 -16.04 3.56
C ALA A 101 -2.95 -16.64 2.38
N GLY A 102 -1.62 -16.74 2.47
CA GLY A 102 -0.81 -17.40 1.44
C GLY A 102 -0.33 -16.47 0.33
N TRP A 103 -0.29 -15.19 0.60
CA TRP A 103 0.17 -14.20 -0.38
C TRP A 103 1.68 -14.23 -0.61
#